data_d8255ecd16bff9b2a86865448caaa004
#
_entry.id   d8255ecd16bff9b2a86865448caaa004
#
_cell.length_a   1.000
_cell.length_b   1.000
_cell.length_c   1.000
_cell.angle_alpha   90.00
_cell.angle_beta   90.00
_cell.angle_gamma   90.00
#
_symmetry.space_group_name_H-M   'P 1'
#
loop_
_entity.id
_entity.type
_entity.pdbx_description
1 polymer ?
#
loop_
_entity_poly.entity_id
_entity_poly.type
_entity_poly.pdbx_seq_one_letter_code
_entity_poly.pdbx_strand_id
1 'polypeptide(L)'
;ADKRKIKNILRQTRESIADIPTPREIISYLNQIKTFRHYADPEISMESTAYYVAIKYIKYNYSNDEIREKILNNELPDKKHIHCLPINCREELAALVYGVSLKKGKELIIGEDISDALIKGDSEKLLKVFELHKNSFWSIFDTVVQNIKDDNILLPASNAVYESIWKERNKENKNHFEQFIRRMNAYA
;
A
#
# COMPACT_ATOMS: atom_id res chain seq x y z
N ALA A 1 3.24 5.30 26.03
CA ALA A 1 3.50 4.17 25.11
C ALA A 1 4.17 4.66 23.82
N ASP A 2 3.70 5.76 23.22
CA ASP A 2 4.14 6.24 21.90
C ASP A 2 5.60 6.72 21.85
N LYS A 3 6.08 7.39 22.89
CA LYS A 3 7.47 7.90 22.93
C LYS A 3 8.53 6.80 22.77
N ARG A 4 8.30 5.62 23.37
CA ARG A 4 9.22 4.48 23.23
C ARG A 4 9.24 3.92 21.81
N LYS A 5 8.09 3.82 21.19
CA LYS A 5 7.95 3.32 19.81
C LYS A 5 8.62 4.27 18.81
N ILE A 6 8.39 5.58 18.92
CA ILE A 6 9.02 6.61 18.08
C ILE A 6 10.55 6.54 18.20
N LYS A 7 11.08 6.44 19.44
CA LYS A 7 12.52 6.27 19.66
C LYS A 7 13.07 4.99 19.05
N ASN A 8 12.31 3.89 19.16
CA ASN A 8 12.70 2.61 18.56
C ASN A 8 12.73 2.67 17.04
N ILE A 9 11.75 3.32 16.39
CA ILE A 9 11.75 3.50 14.93
C ILE A 9 13.00 4.26 14.48
N LEU A 10 13.31 5.40 15.11
CA LEU A 10 14.52 6.15 14.79
C LEU A 10 15.79 5.32 14.99
N ARG A 11 15.87 4.53 16.07
CA ARG A 11 17.02 3.67 16.33
C ARG A 11 17.12 2.55 15.28
N GLN A 12 16.04 1.85 15.03
CA GLN A 12 16.02 0.71 14.09
C GLN A 12 16.27 1.12 12.63
N THR A 13 15.77 2.29 12.22
CA THR A 13 16.15 2.84 10.91
C THR A 13 17.65 3.17 10.81
N ARG A 14 18.35 3.34 11.93
CA ARG A 14 19.78 3.66 11.96
C ARG A 14 20.71 2.50 12.30
N GLU A 15 20.21 1.36 12.76
CA GLU A 15 21.04 0.20 13.13
C GLU A 15 21.94 -0.32 11.98
N SER A 16 21.66 0.06 10.75
CA SER A 16 22.53 -0.20 9.59
C SER A 16 23.60 0.90 9.36
N ILE A 17 23.59 1.99 10.12
CA ILE A 17 24.53 3.10 10.04
C ILE A 17 25.13 3.27 11.45
N ALA A 18 26.45 3.19 11.57
CA ALA A 18 27.19 3.20 12.84
C ALA A 18 27.05 4.48 13.69
N ASP A 19 26.16 5.41 13.34
CA ASP A 19 26.05 6.71 13.96
C ASP A 19 24.87 6.84 14.91
N ILE A 20 25.15 7.22 16.15
CA ILE A 20 24.17 7.66 17.13
C ILE A 20 23.56 9.00 16.66
N PRO A 21 22.20 9.15 16.60
CA PRO A 21 21.60 10.41 16.17
C PRO A 21 22.03 11.57 17.07
N THR A 22 22.43 12.65 16.46
CA THR A 22 22.78 13.87 17.19
C THR A 22 21.53 14.49 17.85
N PRO A 23 21.67 15.26 18.94
CA PRO A 23 20.55 15.98 19.54
C PRO A 23 19.78 16.85 18.56
N ARG A 24 20.47 17.48 17.58
CA ARG A 24 19.86 18.31 16.54
C ARG A 24 18.97 17.49 15.60
N GLU A 25 19.42 16.32 15.20
CA GLU A 25 18.64 15.39 14.35
C GLU A 25 17.41 14.87 15.09
N ILE A 26 17.55 14.53 16.37
CA ILE A 26 16.41 14.11 17.20
C ILE A 26 15.36 15.22 17.30
N ILE A 27 15.78 16.45 17.53
CA ILE A 27 14.87 17.60 17.62
C ILE A 27 14.19 17.83 16.25
N SER A 28 14.96 17.80 15.16
CA SER A 28 14.43 17.93 13.79
C SER A 28 13.38 16.84 13.49
N TYR A 29 13.70 15.59 13.83
CA TYR A 29 12.80 14.45 13.67
C TYR A 29 11.48 14.63 14.42
N LEU A 30 11.54 15.00 15.68
CA LEU A 30 10.35 15.22 16.50
C LEU A 30 9.50 16.40 16.01
N ASN A 31 10.14 17.47 15.55
CA ASN A 31 9.44 18.62 14.97
C ASN A 31 8.73 18.24 13.66
N GLN A 32 9.37 17.46 12.80
CA GLN A 32 8.76 16.97 11.56
C GLN A 32 7.54 16.06 11.87
N ILE A 33 7.66 15.13 12.80
CA ILE A 33 6.52 14.30 13.23
C ILE A 33 5.36 15.18 13.71
N LYS A 34 5.64 16.19 14.54
CA LYS A 34 4.62 17.12 15.04
C LYS A 34 3.93 17.85 13.88
N THR A 35 4.69 18.34 12.92
CA THR A 35 4.17 19.02 11.73
C THR A 35 3.25 18.11 10.94
N PHE A 36 3.71 16.91 10.60
CA PHE A 36 2.87 15.94 9.85
C PHE A 36 1.60 15.57 10.61
N ARG A 37 1.68 15.35 11.92
CA ARG A 37 0.50 15.05 12.76
C ARG A 37 -0.53 16.17 12.81
N HIS A 38 -0.14 17.38 12.55
CA HIS A 38 -1.08 18.51 12.51
C HIS A 38 -1.94 18.51 11.25
N TYR A 39 -1.40 18.02 10.13
CA TYR A 39 -2.08 18.01 8.82
C TYR A 39 -2.58 16.65 8.38
N ALA A 40 -2.05 15.57 8.95
CA ALA A 40 -2.43 14.22 8.59
C ALA A 40 -3.80 13.83 9.18
N ASP A 41 -4.44 12.88 8.52
CA ASP A 41 -5.65 12.26 9.02
C ASP A 41 -5.40 11.71 10.45
N PRO A 42 -6.25 12.03 11.43
CA PRO A 42 -6.08 11.59 12.82
C PRO A 42 -6.09 10.07 13.00
N GLU A 43 -6.65 9.32 12.06
CA GLU A 43 -6.66 7.85 12.07
C GLU A 43 -5.29 7.24 11.71
N ILE A 44 -4.38 8.02 11.11
CA ILE A 44 -3.02 7.55 10.81
C ILE A 44 -2.24 7.38 12.11
N SER A 45 -1.57 6.26 12.28
CA SER A 45 -0.79 5.97 13.48
C SER A 45 0.43 6.88 13.63
N MET A 46 0.83 7.09 14.87
CA MET A 46 2.06 7.83 15.18
C MET A 46 3.29 7.08 14.66
N GLU A 47 3.25 5.77 14.68
CA GLU A 47 4.32 4.90 14.24
C GLU A 47 4.58 5.04 12.74
N SER A 48 3.54 5.04 11.92
CA SER A 48 3.68 5.25 10.47
C SER A 48 4.14 6.66 10.14
N THR A 49 3.65 7.68 10.85
CA THR A 49 4.13 9.05 10.71
C THR A 49 5.62 9.15 11.05
N ALA A 50 6.04 8.54 12.15
CA ALA A 50 7.43 8.53 12.58
C ALA A 50 8.34 7.79 11.57
N TYR A 51 7.87 6.68 11.03
CA TYR A 51 8.58 5.93 10.01
C TYR A 51 8.69 6.72 8.69
N TYR A 52 7.61 7.35 8.24
CA TYR A 52 7.63 8.24 7.08
C TYR A 52 8.68 9.34 7.21
N VAL A 53 8.70 10.02 8.35
CA VAL A 53 9.69 11.07 8.62
C VAL A 53 11.11 10.51 8.63
N ALA A 54 11.32 9.32 9.20
CA ALA A 54 12.64 8.68 9.25
C ALA A 54 13.17 8.37 7.86
N ILE A 55 12.36 7.76 6.96
CA ILE A 55 12.79 7.42 5.60
C ILE A 55 12.95 8.64 4.71
N LYS A 56 12.12 9.65 4.89
CA LYS A 56 12.11 10.85 4.05
C LYS A 56 13.22 11.85 4.41
N TYR A 57 13.46 12.09 5.69
CA TYR A 57 14.29 13.21 6.12
C TYR A 57 15.57 12.82 6.88
N ILE A 58 15.66 11.59 7.35
CA ILE A 58 16.75 11.21 8.26
C ILE A 58 17.71 10.20 7.62
N LYS A 59 17.19 9.08 7.09
CA LYS A 59 18.04 7.99 6.62
C LYS A 59 18.30 8.03 5.13
N TYR A 60 17.26 8.06 4.33
CA TYR A 60 17.37 7.89 2.88
C TYR A 60 17.17 9.18 2.11
N ASN A 61 16.57 10.18 2.74
CA ASN A 61 16.19 11.45 2.11
C ASN A 61 15.38 11.27 0.82
N TYR A 62 14.47 10.27 0.84
CA TYR A 62 13.65 9.95 -0.31
C TYR A 62 12.70 11.09 -0.69
N SER A 63 12.58 11.35 -1.98
CA SER A 63 11.49 12.16 -2.54
C SER A 63 10.13 11.48 -2.33
N ASN A 64 9.06 12.22 -2.50
CA ASN A 64 7.72 11.63 -2.45
C ASN A 64 7.52 10.55 -3.52
N ASP A 65 8.12 10.75 -4.72
CA ASP A 65 7.96 9.81 -5.83
C ASP A 65 8.70 8.48 -5.55
N GLU A 66 9.90 8.53 -4.99
CA GLU A 66 10.61 7.33 -4.56
C GLU A 66 9.86 6.57 -3.45
N ILE A 67 9.24 7.30 -2.50
CA ILE A 67 8.43 6.66 -1.45
C ILE A 67 7.17 6.04 -2.05
N ARG A 68 6.51 6.71 -3.02
CA ARG A 68 5.36 6.16 -3.75
C ARG A 68 5.70 4.86 -4.43
N GLU A 69 6.79 4.83 -5.21
CA GLU A 69 7.27 3.64 -5.89
C GLU A 69 7.49 2.48 -4.91
N LYS A 70 8.16 2.74 -3.79
CA LYS A 70 8.38 1.71 -2.75
C LYS A 70 7.10 1.22 -2.09
N ILE A 71 6.12 2.10 -1.89
CA ILE A 71 4.79 1.74 -1.39
C ILE A 71 4.09 0.83 -2.40
N LEU A 72 4.08 1.19 -3.68
CA LEU A 72 3.42 0.44 -4.75
C LEU A 72 4.04 -0.96 -4.91
N ASN A 73 5.36 -1.05 -4.95
CA ASN A 73 6.09 -2.31 -5.06
C ASN A 73 6.12 -3.14 -3.76
N ASN A 74 5.54 -2.62 -2.66
CA ASN A 74 5.64 -3.24 -1.33
C ASN A 74 7.09 -3.45 -0.83
N GLU A 75 7.99 -2.55 -1.25
CA GLU A 75 9.43 -2.57 -0.96
C GLU A 75 9.83 -1.55 0.11
N LEU A 76 9.01 -1.40 1.14
CA LEU A 76 9.28 -0.45 2.22
C LEU A 76 10.59 -0.79 2.94
N PRO A 77 11.57 0.15 2.96
CA PRO A 77 12.87 -0.11 3.54
C PRO A 77 12.78 -0.42 5.03
N ASP A 78 13.61 -1.33 5.51
CA ASP A 78 13.70 -1.74 6.91
C ASP A 78 12.39 -2.22 7.57
N LYS A 79 11.26 -2.29 6.85
CA LYS A 79 9.97 -2.71 7.41
C LYS A 79 10.06 -4.02 8.18
N LYS A 80 10.86 -4.96 7.68
CA LYS A 80 11.06 -6.27 8.31
C LYS A 80 11.76 -6.21 9.68
N HIS A 81 12.53 -5.15 9.92
CA HIS A 81 13.30 -4.96 11.16
C HIS A 81 12.60 -4.06 12.18
N ILE A 82 11.56 -3.32 11.75
CA ILE A 82 10.83 -2.39 12.61
C ILE A 82 9.53 -3.04 13.09
N HIS A 83 9.63 -3.83 14.14
CA HIS A 83 8.51 -4.63 14.67
C HIS A 83 7.34 -3.83 15.26
N CYS A 84 7.50 -2.52 15.47
CA CYS A 84 6.44 -1.68 16.03
C CYS A 84 5.56 -1.01 14.98
N LEU A 85 5.80 -1.23 13.69
CA LEU A 85 4.95 -0.69 12.63
C LEU A 85 3.60 -1.41 12.60
N PRO A 86 2.49 -0.68 12.36
CA PRO A 86 1.18 -1.28 12.24
C PRO A 86 1.09 -2.15 10.97
N ILE A 87 0.14 -3.09 10.97
CA ILE A 87 -0.11 -3.98 9.83
C ILE A 87 -0.47 -3.18 8.58
N ASN A 88 -1.27 -2.11 8.75
CA ASN A 88 -1.72 -1.20 7.69
C ASN A 88 -0.74 -0.04 7.43
N CYS A 89 0.53 -0.20 7.76
CA CYS A 89 1.54 0.86 7.58
C CYS A 89 1.66 1.31 6.11
N ARG A 90 1.48 0.41 5.14
CA ARG A 90 1.55 0.71 3.70
C ARG A 90 0.45 1.69 3.30
N GLU A 91 -0.77 1.46 3.73
CA GLU A 91 -1.94 2.30 3.49
C GLU A 91 -1.83 3.67 4.19
N GLU A 92 -1.32 3.67 5.42
CA GLU A 92 -1.08 4.89 6.18
C GLU A 92 0.02 5.75 5.55
N LEU A 93 1.09 5.12 5.04
CA LEU A 93 2.12 5.83 4.27
C LEU A 93 1.58 6.39 2.96
N ALA A 94 0.74 5.65 2.24
CA ALA A 94 0.08 6.15 1.05
C ALA A 94 -0.74 7.41 1.38
N ALA A 95 -1.54 7.38 2.45
CA ALA A 95 -2.29 8.55 2.89
C ALA A 95 -1.39 9.76 3.20
N LEU A 96 -0.24 9.56 3.86
CA LEU A 96 0.74 10.61 4.17
C LEU A 96 1.39 11.18 2.91
N VAL A 97 1.83 10.33 1.98
CA VAL A 97 2.57 10.74 0.77
C VAL A 97 1.66 11.46 -0.22
N TYR A 98 0.42 10.99 -0.37
CA TYR A 98 -0.55 11.60 -1.28
C TYR A 98 -1.33 12.75 -0.62
N GLY A 99 -1.20 12.97 0.69
CA GLY A 99 -1.91 14.02 1.41
C GLY A 99 -3.43 13.82 1.44
N VAL A 100 -3.87 12.56 1.58
CA VAL A 100 -5.29 12.17 1.55
C VAL A 100 -5.71 11.50 2.87
N SER A 101 -7.02 11.27 3.04
CA SER A 101 -7.52 10.51 4.19
C SER A 101 -7.01 9.06 4.18
N LEU A 102 -6.98 8.41 5.35
CA LEU A 102 -6.61 7.00 5.46
C LEU A 102 -7.49 6.10 4.59
N LYS A 103 -8.81 6.40 4.53
CA LYS A 103 -9.73 5.69 3.64
C LYS A 103 -9.27 5.76 2.19
N LYS A 104 -8.91 6.96 1.72
CA LYS A 104 -8.44 7.15 0.34
C LYS A 104 -7.08 6.51 0.10
N GLY A 105 -6.18 6.55 1.07
CA GLY A 105 -4.90 5.84 1.03
C GLY A 105 -5.08 4.33 0.85
N LYS A 106 -6.04 3.72 1.57
CA LYS A 106 -6.42 2.30 1.40
C LYS A 106 -6.95 2.01 -0.01
N GLU A 107 -7.86 2.85 -0.51
CA GLU A 107 -8.41 2.69 -1.87
C GLU A 107 -7.32 2.75 -2.94
N LEU A 108 -6.34 3.65 -2.81
CA LEU A 108 -5.20 3.74 -3.72
C LEU A 108 -4.38 2.45 -3.73
N ILE A 109 -4.03 1.91 -2.55
CA ILE A 109 -3.25 0.66 -2.45
C ILE A 109 -4.01 -0.53 -3.03
N ILE A 110 -5.31 -0.66 -2.73
CA ILE A 110 -6.14 -1.72 -3.30
C ILE A 110 -6.21 -1.60 -4.83
N GLY A 111 -6.38 -0.38 -5.35
CA GLY A 111 -6.42 -0.12 -6.78
C GLY A 111 -5.12 -0.53 -7.48
N GLU A 112 -3.98 -0.19 -6.90
CA GLU A 112 -2.67 -0.59 -7.45
C GLU A 112 -2.46 -2.11 -7.40
N ASP A 113 -2.84 -2.77 -6.29
CA ASP A 113 -2.72 -4.23 -6.19
C ASP A 113 -3.64 -4.95 -7.19
N ILE A 114 -4.84 -4.41 -7.48
CA ILE A 114 -5.72 -4.90 -8.54
C ILE A 114 -5.10 -4.65 -9.92
N SER A 115 -4.62 -3.44 -10.19
CA SER A 115 -4.00 -3.07 -11.46
C SER A 115 -2.78 -3.95 -11.77
N ASP A 116 -1.89 -4.13 -10.80
CA ASP A 116 -0.71 -4.99 -10.95
C ASP A 116 -1.09 -6.45 -11.20
N ALA A 117 -2.10 -6.96 -10.48
CA ALA A 117 -2.60 -8.31 -10.69
C ALA A 117 -3.20 -8.50 -12.10
N LEU A 118 -3.96 -7.53 -12.59
CA LEU A 118 -4.54 -7.57 -13.94
C LEU A 118 -3.47 -7.49 -15.03
N ILE A 119 -2.52 -6.55 -14.92
CA ILE A 119 -1.44 -6.37 -15.89
C ILE A 119 -0.55 -7.62 -15.98
N LYS A 120 -0.28 -8.27 -14.84
CA LYS A 120 0.55 -9.49 -14.78
C LYS A 120 -0.23 -10.78 -15.04
N GLY A 121 -1.55 -10.72 -15.12
CA GLY A 121 -2.40 -11.92 -15.18
C GLY A 121 -2.33 -12.79 -13.91
N ASP A 122 -2.05 -12.18 -12.76
CA ASP A 122 -1.90 -12.87 -11.47
C ASP A 122 -3.25 -13.02 -10.77
N SER A 123 -3.94 -14.12 -11.09
CA SER A 123 -5.26 -14.43 -10.54
C SER A 123 -5.22 -14.75 -9.03
N GLU A 124 -4.14 -15.34 -8.54
CA GLU A 124 -3.99 -15.67 -7.12
C GLU A 124 -3.91 -14.38 -6.30
N LYS A 125 -3.10 -13.43 -6.75
CA LYS A 125 -3.03 -12.10 -6.13
C LYS A 125 -4.39 -11.40 -6.17
N LEU A 126 -5.09 -11.43 -7.30
CA LEU A 126 -6.40 -10.79 -7.46
C LEU A 126 -7.44 -11.38 -6.50
N LEU A 127 -7.51 -12.70 -6.39
CA LEU A 127 -8.40 -13.38 -5.43
C LEU A 127 -8.06 -13.02 -3.99
N LYS A 128 -6.78 -12.98 -3.64
CA LYS A 128 -6.33 -12.59 -2.30
C LYS A 128 -6.73 -11.15 -1.95
N VAL A 129 -6.59 -10.22 -2.88
CA VAL A 129 -7.04 -8.83 -2.69
C VAL A 129 -8.56 -8.78 -2.52
N PHE A 130 -9.31 -9.55 -3.32
CA PHE A 130 -10.76 -9.66 -3.19
C PHE A 130 -11.18 -10.19 -1.80
N GLU A 131 -10.58 -11.27 -1.32
CA GLU A 131 -10.90 -11.84 -0.02
C GLU A 131 -10.64 -10.88 1.14
N LEU A 132 -9.55 -10.12 1.07
CA LEU A 132 -9.17 -9.14 2.10
C LEU A 132 -10.09 -7.91 2.11
N HIS A 133 -10.65 -7.51 0.97
CA HIS A 133 -11.33 -6.24 0.79
C HIS A 133 -12.75 -6.35 0.22
N LYS A 134 -13.45 -7.44 0.49
CA LYS A 134 -14.78 -7.81 -0.07
C LYS A 134 -15.75 -6.63 -0.26
N ASN A 135 -15.87 -5.76 0.74
CA ASN A 135 -16.87 -4.67 0.74
C ASN A 135 -16.52 -3.49 -0.19
N SER A 136 -15.25 -3.23 -0.41
CA SER A 136 -14.77 -2.10 -1.24
C SER A 136 -14.18 -2.53 -2.58
N PHE A 137 -13.92 -3.83 -2.73
CA PHE A 137 -13.22 -4.38 -3.89
C PHE A 137 -13.88 -4.01 -5.21
N TRP A 138 -15.18 -4.28 -5.37
CA TRP A 138 -15.86 -4.12 -6.65
C TRP A 138 -15.90 -2.67 -7.15
N SER A 139 -16.11 -1.71 -6.25
CA SER A 139 -16.12 -0.29 -6.61
C SER A 139 -14.73 0.15 -7.10
N ILE A 140 -13.67 -0.34 -6.46
CA ILE A 140 -12.30 -0.02 -6.84
C ILE A 140 -11.92 -0.76 -8.12
N PHE A 141 -12.31 -2.03 -8.24
CA PHE A 141 -12.09 -2.86 -9.43
C PHE A 141 -12.66 -2.21 -10.68
N ASP A 142 -13.92 -1.77 -10.65
CA ASP A 142 -14.56 -1.09 -11.77
C ASP A 142 -13.81 0.18 -12.19
N THR A 143 -13.34 0.96 -11.21
CA THR A 143 -12.54 2.17 -11.47
C THR A 143 -11.19 1.82 -12.12
N VAL A 144 -10.52 0.78 -11.62
CA VAL A 144 -9.23 0.33 -12.18
C VAL A 144 -9.40 -0.14 -13.61
N VAL A 145 -10.39 -1.00 -13.88
CA VAL A 145 -10.65 -1.53 -15.22
C VAL A 145 -10.99 -0.40 -16.21
N GLN A 146 -11.78 0.60 -15.79
CA GLN A 146 -12.06 1.79 -16.63
C GLN A 146 -10.79 2.61 -16.94
N ASN A 147 -9.81 2.63 -16.04
CA ASN A 147 -8.57 3.36 -16.23
C ASN A 147 -7.52 2.60 -17.05
N ILE A 148 -7.59 1.26 -17.06
CA ILE A 148 -6.76 0.40 -17.93
C ILE A 148 -7.42 0.35 -19.31
N LYS A 149 -7.30 1.44 -20.07
CA LYS A 149 -7.91 1.56 -21.41
C LYS A 149 -7.10 0.90 -22.53
N ASP A 150 -6.02 0.25 -22.20
CA ASP A 150 -5.18 -0.40 -23.21
C ASP A 150 -5.69 -1.82 -23.47
N ASP A 151 -6.41 -1.99 -24.57
CA ASP A 151 -6.95 -3.29 -25.01
C ASP A 151 -5.86 -4.38 -25.12
N ASN A 152 -4.60 -3.99 -25.38
CA ASN A 152 -3.48 -4.92 -25.43
C ASN A 152 -3.09 -5.46 -24.03
N ILE A 153 -3.48 -4.80 -22.97
CA ILE A 153 -3.24 -5.24 -21.59
C ILE A 153 -4.46 -5.98 -21.03
N LEU A 154 -5.67 -5.47 -21.27
CA LEU A 154 -6.91 -6.04 -20.72
C LEU A 154 -7.22 -7.43 -21.24
N LEU A 155 -7.06 -7.68 -22.55
CA LEU A 155 -7.41 -8.96 -23.16
C LEU A 155 -6.51 -10.13 -22.68
N PRO A 156 -5.18 -10.04 -22.70
CA PRO A 156 -4.30 -11.07 -22.13
C PRO A 156 -4.49 -11.25 -20.63
N ALA A 157 -4.63 -10.16 -19.86
CA ALA A 157 -4.87 -10.20 -18.43
C ALA A 157 -6.22 -10.87 -18.12
N SER A 158 -7.27 -10.54 -18.87
CA SER A 158 -8.58 -11.17 -18.75
C SER A 158 -8.49 -12.66 -19.00
N ASN A 159 -7.85 -13.10 -20.07
CA ASN A 159 -7.70 -14.52 -20.40
C ASN A 159 -6.91 -15.28 -19.34
N ALA A 160 -5.80 -14.73 -18.84
CA ALA A 160 -5.00 -15.36 -17.79
C ALA A 160 -5.77 -15.48 -16.47
N VAL A 161 -6.49 -14.43 -16.09
CA VAL A 161 -7.38 -14.44 -14.92
C VAL A 161 -8.51 -15.44 -15.10
N TYR A 162 -9.12 -15.49 -16.29
CA TYR A 162 -10.16 -16.46 -16.63
C TYR A 162 -9.69 -17.91 -16.51
N GLU A 163 -8.56 -18.24 -17.10
CA GLU A 163 -8.03 -19.60 -17.06
C GLU A 163 -7.69 -20.05 -15.64
N SER A 164 -7.07 -19.17 -14.87
CA SER A 164 -6.68 -19.49 -13.50
C SER A 164 -7.89 -19.63 -12.60
N ILE A 165 -8.83 -18.70 -12.71
CA ILE A 165 -10.10 -18.77 -11.99
C ILE A 165 -10.86 -20.03 -12.39
N TRP A 166 -10.90 -20.39 -13.64
CA TRP A 166 -11.54 -21.61 -14.12
C TRP A 166 -10.90 -22.88 -13.58
N LYS A 167 -9.56 -22.91 -13.46
CA LYS A 167 -8.82 -24.06 -12.90
C LYS A 167 -9.06 -24.27 -11.40
N GLU A 168 -9.23 -23.18 -10.65
CA GLU A 168 -9.46 -23.19 -9.19
C GLU A 168 -10.95 -23.27 -8.81
N ARG A 169 -11.82 -23.54 -9.76
CA ARG A 169 -13.27 -23.60 -9.61
C ARG A 169 -13.72 -24.66 -8.61
N ASN A 170 -14.00 -24.23 -7.37
CA ASN A 170 -14.76 -25.04 -6.41
C ASN A 170 -16.20 -24.52 -6.29
N LYS A 171 -17.11 -25.33 -5.71
CA LYS A 171 -18.54 -25.00 -5.62
C LYS A 171 -18.83 -23.72 -4.80
N GLU A 172 -17.99 -23.38 -3.85
CA GLU A 172 -18.18 -22.22 -2.95
C GLU A 172 -17.88 -20.89 -3.65
N ASN A 173 -16.98 -20.89 -4.62
CA ASN A 173 -16.54 -19.68 -5.32
C ASN A 173 -17.32 -19.40 -6.63
N LYS A 174 -18.26 -20.25 -7.01
CA LYS A 174 -18.98 -20.13 -8.29
C LYS A 174 -19.63 -18.77 -8.51
N ASN A 175 -20.30 -18.24 -7.48
CA ASN A 175 -20.98 -16.94 -7.60
C ASN A 175 -20.02 -15.75 -7.74
N HIS A 176 -18.85 -15.81 -7.11
CA HIS A 176 -17.82 -14.79 -7.25
C HIS A 176 -17.20 -14.82 -8.65
N PHE A 177 -17.02 -16.01 -9.22
CA PHE A 177 -16.54 -16.20 -10.59
C PHE A 177 -17.48 -15.61 -11.63
N GLU A 178 -18.77 -15.87 -11.50
CA GLU A 178 -19.78 -15.31 -12.40
C GLU A 178 -19.77 -13.77 -12.35
N GLN A 179 -19.54 -13.17 -11.16
CA GLN A 179 -19.42 -11.72 -11.02
C GLN A 179 -18.14 -11.16 -11.68
N PHE A 180 -16.99 -11.80 -11.50
CA PHE A 180 -15.74 -11.42 -12.18
C PHE A 180 -15.93 -11.46 -13.69
N ILE A 181 -16.43 -12.57 -14.20
CA ILE A 181 -16.69 -12.79 -15.62
C ILE A 181 -17.64 -11.72 -16.19
N ARG A 182 -18.76 -11.47 -15.54
CA ARG A 182 -19.72 -10.45 -16.00
C ARG A 182 -19.11 -9.06 -16.03
N ARG A 183 -18.35 -8.68 -15.01
CA ARG A 183 -17.73 -7.35 -14.94
C ARG A 183 -16.59 -7.19 -15.93
N MET A 184 -15.74 -8.20 -16.12
CA MET A 184 -14.67 -8.15 -17.11
C MET A 184 -15.24 -8.09 -18.54
N ASN A 185 -16.29 -8.86 -18.86
CA ASN A 185 -16.95 -8.81 -20.16
C ASN A 185 -17.72 -7.50 -20.44
N ALA A 186 -18.08 -6.76 -19.42
CA ALA A 186 -18.73 -5.45 -19.59
C ALA A 186 -17.75 -4.37 -20.09
N TYR A 187 -16.44 -4.61 -19.99
CA TYR A 187 -15.38 -3.69 -20.38
C TYR A 187 -14.52 -4.19 -21.56
N ALA A 188 -14.74 -5.45 -22.01
CA ALA A 188 -14.14 -6.01 -23.20
C ALA A 188 -15.02 -5.70 -24.43
#